data_726e639427b25d8e2151e424207014e4
#
_entry.id   726e639427b25d8e2151e424207014e4
#
_cell.length_a   1.000
_cell.length_b   1.000
_cell.length_c   1.000
_cell.angle_alpha   90.00
_cell.angle_beta   90.00
_cell.angle_gamma   90.00
#
_symmetry.space_group_name_H-M   'P 1'
#
loop_
_entity.id
_entity.type
_entity.pdbx_description
1 polymer ?
#
loop_
_entity_poly.entity_id
_entity_poly.type
_entity_poly.pdbx_seq_one_letter_code
_entity_poly.pdbx_strand_id
1 'polypeptide(L)'
;MNTYYSAYSVLKNYVDKQGLKIVNFSLIKQSPDRVTMWVEDNDKNITHLVCIKMSCTQFLIWGYNNDYEQIIATGFDYADVNTPELTL
;
A
#
# COMPACT_ATOMS: atom_id res chain seq x y z
N MET A 1 8.52 11.93 19.43
CA MET A 1 8.45 10.49 19.17
C MET A 1 8.55 10.23 17.67
N ASN A 2 9.41 9.34 17.32
CA ASN A 2 9.56 8.98 15.91
C ASN A 2 8.57 7.91 15.54
N THR A 3 7.80 8.18 14.51
CA THR A 3 6.87 7.21 13.97
C THR A 3 7.47 6.65 12.69
N TYR A 4 7.61 5.35 12.65
CA TYR A 4 8.11 4.67 11.46
C TYR A 4 6.94 4.14 10.65
N TYR A 5 6.88 4.51 9.39
CA TYR A 5 5.88 4.01 8.46
C TYR A 5 6.56 3.06 7.50
N SER A 6 6.13 1.81 7.50
CA SER A 6 6.61 0.83 6.53
C SER A 6 5.69 0.81 5.32
N ALA A 7 6.19 0.32 4.19
CA ALA A 7 5.35 0.15 3.01
C ALA A 7 4.17 -0.76 3.31
N TYR A 8 4.38 -1.78 4.13
CA TYR A 8 3.31 -2.69 4.53
C TYR A 8 2.20 -1.96 5.28
N SER A 9 2.54 -1.18 6.30
CA SER A 9 1.54 -0.51 7.12
C SER A 9 0.77 0.53 6.31
N VAL A 10 1.44 1.24 5.41
CA VAL A 10 0.79 2.23 4.55
C VAL A 10 -0.16 1.56 3.58
N LEU A 11 0.27 0.49 2.93
CA LEU A 11 -0.58 -0.21 1.97
C LEU A 11 -1.75 -0.90 2.66
N LYS A 12 -1.51 -1.49 3.82
CA LYS A 12 -2.58 -2.12 4.59
C LYS A 12 -3.66 -1.09 4.97
N ASN A 13 -3.24 0.07 5.42
CA ASN A 13 -4.17 1.14 5.76
C ASN A 13 -4.98 1.58 4.54
N TYR A 14 -4.33 1.71 3.39
CA TYR A 14 -5.00 2.05 2.14
C TYR A 14 -6.05 0.99 1.79
N VAL A 15 -5.67 -0.28 1.85
CA VAL A 15 -6.56 -1.40 1.54
C VAL A 15 -7.76 -1.42 2.49
N ASP A 16 -7.53 -1.20 3.78
CA ASP A 16 -8.61 -1.17 4.77
C ASP A 16 -9.59 -0.04 4.49
N LYS A 17 -9.08 1.13 4.11
CA LYS A 17 -9.93 2.28 3.80
C LYS A 17 -10.76 2.08 2.53
N GLN A 18 -10.24 1.30 1.59
CA GLN A 18 -10.96 0.99 0.36
C GLN A 18 -11.93 -0.17 0.53
N GLY A 19 -11.95 -0.82 1.69
CA GLY A 19 -12.84 -1.95 1.93
C GLY A 19 -12.45 -3.20 1.17
N LEU A 20 -11.17 -3.35 0.85
CA LEU A 20 -10.69 -4.50 0.09
C LEU A 20 -10.20 -5.59 1.04
N LYS A 21 -10.20 -6.82 0.55
CA LYS A 21 -9.72 -7.96 1.33
C LYS A 21 -8.36 -8.40 0.82
N ILE A 22 -7.41 -8.54 1.74
CA ILE A 22 -6.08 -9.04 1.40
C ILE A 22 -6.16 -10.55 1.25
N VAL A 23 -5.79 -11.08 0.08
CA VAL A 23 -5.76 -12.51 -0.16
C VAL A 23 -4.35 -13.07 -0.06
N ASN A 24 -3.36 -12.24 -0.36
CA ASN A 24 -1.96 -12.66 -0.23
C ASN A 24 -1.06 -11.43 -0.20
N PHE A 25 0.15 -11.56 0.31
CA PHE A 25 1.11 -10.46 0.25
C PHE A 25 2.54 -11.00 0.34
N SER A 26 3.46 -10.17 -0.14
CA SER A 26 4.89 -10.45 -0.06
C SER A 26 5.58 -9.16 0.40
N LEU A 27 6.45 -9.30 1.37
CA LEU A 27 7.10 -8.17 2.01
C LEU A 27 8.60 -8.21 1.74
N ILE A 28 9.14 -7.12 1.23
CA ILE A 28 10.56 -6.97 1.00
C ILE A 28 11.07 -5.85 1.89
N LYS A 29 11.86 -6.20 2.90
CA LYS A 29 12.35 -5.25 3.91
C LYS A 29 13.71 -4.68 3.57
N GLN A 30 14.13 -4.80 2.34
CA GLN A 30 15.36 -4.17 1.89
C GLN A 30 15.06 -2.76 1.39
N SER A 31 16.10 -2.00 1.12
CA SER A 31 15.93 -0.67 0.57
C SER A 31 15.81 -0.76 -0.96
N PRO A 32 14.76 -0.24 -1.58
CA PRO A 32 13.63 0.42 -0.92
C PRO A 32 12.69 -0.56 -0.23
N ASP A 33 12.11 -0.11 0.87
CA ASP A 33 11.08 -0.87 1.56
C ASP A 33 9.87 -1.01 0.62
N ARG A 34 9.43 -2.23 0.39
CA ARG A 34 8.41 -2.51 -0.60
C ARG A 34 7.53 -3.67 -0.17
N VAL A 35 6.26 -3.55 -0.47
CA VAL A 35 5.30 -4.64 -0.24
C VAL A 35 4.44 -4.81 -1.48
N THR A 36 4.06 -6.04 -1.75
CA THR A 36 3.14 -6.40 -2.80
C THR A 36 1.97 -7.12 -2.18
N MET A 37 0.75 -6.72 -2.53
CA MET A 37 -0.46 -7.36 -2.03
C MET A 37 -1.37 -7.74 -3.17
N TRP A 38 -2.06 -8.87 -3.02
CA TRP A 38 -3.16 -9.25 -3.88
C TRP A 38 -4.43 -9.07 -3.07
N VAL A 39 -5.34 -8.25 -3.57
CA VAL A 39 -6.56 -7.89 -2.86
C VAL A 39 -7.78 -8.22 -3.71
N GLU A 40 -8.89 -8.47 -3.03
CA GLU A 40 -10.14 -8.85 -3.67
C GLU A 40 -11.20 -7.83 -3.30
N ASP A 41 -11.96 -7.37 -4.29
CA ASP A 41 -13.08 -6.47 -4.07
C ASP A 41 -14.38 -7.25 -3.85
N ASN A 42 -15.50 -6.52 -3.70
CA ASN A 42 -16.80 -7.14 -3.45
C ASN A 42 -17.30 -7.96 -4.62
N ASP A 43 -16.81 -7.70 -5.82
CA ASP A 43 -17.15 -8.45 -7.03
C ASP A 43 -16.19 -9.60 -7.28
N LYS A 44 -15.30 -9.86 -6.32
CA LYS A 44 -14.28 -10.91 -6.38
C LYS A 44 -13.25 -10.72 -7.46
N ASN A 45 -13.06 -9.49 -7.89
CA ASN A 45 -11.96 -9.15 -8.79
C ASN A 45 -10.68 -8.99 -7.99
N ILE A 46 -9.59 -9.54 -8.52
CA ILE A 46 -8.29 -9.47 -7.87
C ILE A 46 -7.49 -8.30 -8.45
N THR A 47 -6.94 -7.51 -7.58
CA THR A 47 -6.04 -6.42 -7.93
C THR A 47 -4.69 -6.67 -7.28
N HIS A 48 -3.63 -6.45 -8.03
CA HIS A 48 -2.27 -6.58 -7.53
C HIS A 48 -1.76 -5.19 -7.19
N LEU A 49 -1.50 -4.95 -5.92
CA LEU A 49 -1.05 -3.66 -5.41
C LEU A 49 0.42 -3.73 -5.02
N VAL A 50 1.15 -2.67 -5.35
CA VAL A 50 2.56 -2.53 -4.98
C VAL A 50 2.72 -1.18 -4.29
N CYS A 51 3.37 -1.18 -3.14
CA CYS A 51 3.70 0.05 -2.42
C CYS A 51 5.19 0.12 -2.20
N ILE A 52 5.77 1.25 -2.54
CA ILE A 52 7.19 1.52 -2.35
C ILE A 52 7.37 2.76 -1.48
N LYS A 53 8.20 2.63 -0.47
CA LYS A 53 8.58 3.74 0.39
C LYS A 53 9.68 4.54 -0.29
N MET A 54 9.39 5.79 -0.61
CA MET A 54 10.34 6.66 -1.30
C MET A 54 11.21 7.44 -0.33
N SER A 55 10.65 7.81 0.82
CA SER A 55 11.37 8.53 1.88
C SER A 55 10.67 8.25 3.20
N CYS A 56 11.04 8.95 4.26
CA CYS A 56 10.46 8.70 5.58
C CYS A 56 8.93 8.76 5.59
N THR A 57 8.36 9.64 4.76
CA THR A 57 6.91 9.85 4.74
C THR A 57 6.29 9.73 3.35
N GLN A 58 7.09 9.58 2.32
CA GLN A 58 6.61 9.57 0.93
C GLN A 58 6.52 8.15 0.40
N PHE A 59 5.38 7.83 -0.18
CA PHE A 59 5.07 6.49 -0.66
C PHE A 59 4.42 6.56 -2.04
N LEU A 60 4.63 5.51 -2.83
CA LEU A 60 3.93 5.33 -4.10
C LEU A 60 3.16 4.02 -4.04
N ILE A 61 1.94 4.04 -4.56
CA ILE A 61 1.11 2.85 -4.69
C ILE A 61 0.71 2.69 -6.13
N TRP A 62 0.96 1.50 -6.68
CA TRP A 62 0.47 1.10 -8.00
C TRP A 62 -0.46 -0.08 -7.86
N GLY A 63 -1.44 -0.16 -8.76
CA GLY A 63 -2.34 -1.29 -8.81
C GLY A 63 -2.53 -1.76 -10.24
N TYR A 64 -2.62 -3.09 -10.41
CA TYR A 64 -2.81 -3.74 -11.69
C TYR A 64 -3.97 -4.71 -11.61
N ASN A 65 -4.79 -4.75 -12.65
CA ASN A 65 -5.86 -5.74 -12.74
C ASN A 65 -5.31 -7.09 -13.26
N ASN A 66 -6.20 -8.06 -13.47
CA ASN A 66 -5.78 -9.38 -13.95
C ASN A 66 -5.21 -9.37 -15.36
N ASP A 67 -5.48 -8.32 -16.14
CA ASP A 67 -4.96 -8.18 -17.49
C ASP A 67 -3.65 -7.39 -17.51
N TYR A 68 -3.06 -7.14 -16.33
CA TYR A 68 -1.83 -6.37 -16.15
C TYR A 68 -1.97 -4.92 -16.59
N GLU A 69 -3.18 -4.40 -16.59
CA GLU A 69 -3.41 -2.97 -16.84
C GLU A 69 -3.28 -2.20 -15.54
N GLN A 70 -2.54 -1.10 -15.58
CA GLN A 70 -2.39 -0.25 -14.41
C GLN A 70 -3.68 0.53 -14.20
N ILE A 71 -4.33 0.28 -13.07
CA ILE A 71 -5.60 0.93 -12.74
C ILE A 71 -5.48 1.90 -11.58
N ILE A 72 -4.37 1.85 -10.84
CA ILE A 72 -4.10 2.74 -9.73
C ILE A 72 -2.67 3.22 -9.83
N ALA A 73 -2.47 4.53 -9.67
CA ALA A 73 -1.14 5.12 -9.55
C ALA A 73 -1.29 6.36 -8.69
N THR A 74 -0.80 6.31 -7.47
CA THR A 74 -0.90 7.43 -6.55
C THR A 74 0.36 7.56 -5.72
N GLY A 75 0.77 8.81 -5.49
CA GLY A 75 1.85 9.12 -4.59
C GLY A 75 1.35 10.08 -3.55
N PHE A 76 1.83 9.97 -2.34
CA PHE A 76 1.41 10.86 -1.29
C PHE A 76 2.47 10.97 -0.20
N ASP A 77 2.35 12.04 0.56
CA ASP A 77 3.16 12.26 1.75
C ASP A 77 2.30 11.93 2.96
N TYR A 78 2.63 10.83 3.61
CA TYR A 78 1.79 10.31 4.68
C TYR A 78 1.76 11.23 5.89
N ALA A 79 2.78 12.02 6.10
CA ALA A 79 2.80 12.96 7.21
C ALA A 79 1.75 14.05 7.05
N ASP A 80 1.43 14.42 5.81
CA ASP A 80 0.41 15.43 5.54
C ASP A 80 -0.99 14.88 5.61
N VAL A 81 -1.13 13.57 5.46
CA VAL A 81 -2.45 12.97 5.34
C VAL A 81 -3.03 12.59 6.68
N ASN A 82 -2.29 11.85 7.50
CA ASN A 82 -2.90 11.29 8.68
C ASN A 82 -1.89 10.70 9.65
N THR A 83 -0.94 11.51 10.04
CA THR A 83 0.15 11.04 10.86
C THR A 83 -0.27 10.45 12.20
N PRO A 84 -1.14 11.10 12.98
CA PRO A 84 -1.37 10.65 14.35
C PRO A 84 -2.00 9.28 14.48
N GLU A 85 -2.65 8.81 13.45
CA GLU A 85 -3.42 7.59 13.53
C GLU A 85 -2.71 6.37 12.99
N LEU A 86 -1.54 6.57 12.45
CA LEU A 86 -0.78 5.46 11.93
C LEU A 86 0.16 4.94 12.99
N THR A 87 -0.19 3.81 13.55
CA THR A 87 0.68 3.10 14.48
C THR A 87 1.11 1.80 13.84
N LEU A 88 2.32 1.43 14.10
CA LEU A 88 2.89 0.21 13.52
C LEU A 88 2.92 -0.90 14.55
#